data_d1116e51549f8484c89a4a7e52ce82fa
#
_entry.id   d1116e51549f8484c89a4a7e52ce82fa
#
_cell.length_a   1.000
_cell.length_b   1.000
_cell.length_c   1.000
_cell.angle_alpha   90.00
_cell.angle_beta   90.00
_cell.angle_gamma   90.00
#
_symmetry.space_group_name_H-M   'P 1'
#
loop_
_entity.id
_entity.type
_entity.pdbx_description
1 polymer ?
#
loop_
_entity_poly.entity_id
_entity_poly.type
_entity_poly.pdbx_seq_one_letter_code
_entity_poly.pdbx_strand_id
1 'polypeptide(L)'
;LVNYGYDTGNHHVKFMGGYSYQYFVNDGLNAENKNFASDLLGPDNLGAGTYNSEVEGRLGMGSYRNDSKLIAFFGRLSYNFRDKYFATFSLRHEGSSKFGVSNKWGSFPAVSAGWRISEEDFIKNIQWISDLKLRGDFGVTGNQEFDSYKSLALMQAYDLIYYNGTYIKGWGFSSNANPNLKWEKGKNWNIGVDFSMF
;
A
#
# COMPACT_ATOMS: atom_id res chain seq x y z
N LEU A 1 -13.32 11.34 -9.40
CA LEU A 1 -12.67 12.52 -8.86
C LEU A 1 -13.51 13.74 -9.19
N VAL A 2 -13.76 14.61 -8.19
CA VAL A 2 -14.46 15.90 -8.32
C VAL A 2 -13.52 16.98 -7.78
N ASN A 3 -13.39 18.08 -8.53
CA ASN A 3 -12.65 19.26 -8.11
C ASN A 3 -13.59 20.45 -8.15
N TYR A 4 -13.50 21.31 -7.14
CA TYR A 4 -14.22 22.56 -7.06
C TYR A 4 -13.29 23.66 -6.56
N GLY A 5 -13.29 24.80 -7.23
CA GLY A 5 -12.54 25.99 -6.85
C GLY A 5 -13.48 27.16 -6.66
N TYR A 6 -13.25 27.95 -5.62
CA TYR A 6 -13.96 29.17 -5.33
C TYR A 6 -12.96 30.26 -4.98
N ASP A 7 -12.96 31.32 -5.75
CA ASP A 7 -12.08 32.48 -5.59
C ASP A 7 -12.95 33.73 -5.36
N THR A 8 -12.68 34.42 -4.26
CA THR A 8 -13.36 35.70 -3.96
C THR A 8 -12.39 36.67 -3.27
N GLY A 9 -12.01 37.71 -4.01
CA GLY A 9 -11.03 38.71 -3.52
C GLY A 9 -9.73 38.03 -3.08
N ASN A 10 -9.45 38.07 -1.78
CA ASN A 10 -8.22 37.54 -1.20
C ASN A 10 -8.34 36.07 -0.74
N HIS A 11 -9.49 35.43 -0.94
CA HIS A 11 -9.77 34.07 -0.47
C HIS A 11 -9.81 33.11 -1.64
N HIS A 12 -8.97 32.09 -1.60
CA HIS A 12 -8.92 31.01 -2.58
C HIS A 12 -9.16 29.69 -1.87
N VAL A 13 -10.26 29.03 -2.22
CA VAL A 13 -10.65 27.73 -1.68
C VAL A 13 -10.64 26.70 -2.79
N LYS A 14 -9.97 25.57 -2.57
CA LYS A 14 -9.99 24.43 -3.48
C LYS A 14 -10.41 23.19 -2.73
N PHE A 15 -11.43 22.53 -3.24
CA PHE A 15 -11.89 21.23 -2.75
C PHE A 15 -11.62 20.18 -3.81
N MET A 16 -11.15 19.01 -3.38
CA MET A 16 -11.02 17.80 -4.17
C MET A 16 -11.61 16.64 -3.40
N GLY A 17 -12.44 15.84 -4.05
CA GLY A 17 -12.96 14.62 -3.46
C GLY A 17 -12.99 13.49 -4.47
N GLY A 18 -12.87 12.26 -4.01
CA GLY A 18 -12.85 11.14 -4.92
C GLY A 18 -13.03 9.80 -4.23
N TYR A 19 -13.19 8.82 -5.10
CA TYR A 19 -13.30 7.40 -4.79
C TYR A 19 -12.27 6.64 -5.63
N SER A 20 -11.67 5.61 -5.06
CA SER A 20 -10.84 4.66 -5.79
C SER A 20 -11.18 3.22 -5.40
N TYR A 21 -11.14 2.33 -6.38
CA TYR A 21 -11.23 0.89 -6.20
C TYR A 21 -10.06 0.24 -6.93
N GLN A 22 -9.39 -0.67 -6.25
CA GLN A 22 -8.29 -1.44 -6.81
C GLN A 22 -8.50 -2.93 -6.50
N TYR A 23 -8.27 -3.75 -7.48
CA TYR A 23 -8.29 -5.20 -7.36
C TYR A 23 -6.93 -5.73 -7.83
N PHE A 24 -6.23 -6.38 -6.92
CA PHE A 24 -4.92 -6.97 -7.18
C PHE A 24 -5.07 -8.48 -7.27
N VAL A 25 -4.49 -9.07 -8.30
CA VAL A 25 -4.37 -10.51 -8.46
C VAL A 25 -2.90 -10.81 -8.68
N ASN A 26 -2.39 -11.76 -7.94
CA ASN A 26 -1.06 -12.30 -8.11
C ASN A 26 -1.19 -13.82 -8.20
N ASP A 27 -0.91 -14.37 -9.35
CA ASP A 27 -0.94 -15.79 -9.62
C ASP A 27 0.33 -16.23 -10.33
N GLY A 28 0.66 -17.49 -10.17
CA GLY A 28 1.84 -18.06 -10.78
C GLY A 28 1.80 -19.57 -10.81
N LEU A 29 2.63 -20.09 -11.68
CA LEU A 29 2.90 -21.51 -11.85
C LEU A 29 4.40 -21.72 -11.67
N ASN A 30 4.78 -22.76 -10.95
CA ASN A 30 6.14 -23.25 -10.90
C ASN A 30 6.19 -24.71 -11.30
N ALA A 31 7.25 -25.07 -12.02
CA ALA A 31 7.55 -26.45 -12.38
C ALA A 31 9.05 -26.68 -12.17
N GLU A 32 9.39 -27.88 -11.70
CA GLU A 32 10.78 -28.31 -11.60
C GLU A 32 10.93 -29.73 -12.14
N ASN A 33 12.10 -30.00 -12.71
CA ASN A 33 12.53 -31.35 -13.04
C ASN A 33 14.03 -31.50 -12.73
N LYS A 34 14.52 -32.72 -12.61
CA LYS A 34 15.88 -33.05 -12.21
C LYS A 34 16.43 -34.19 -13.08
N ASN A 35 17.72 -34.53 -12.84
CA ASN A 35 18.40 -35.63 -13.52
C ASN A 35 18.41 -35.45 -15.05
N PHE A 36 18.84 -34.28 -15.51
CA PHE A 36 19.06 -34.01 -16.95
C PHE A 36 20.32 -34.75 -17.40
N ALA A 37 20.26 -35.31 -18.62
CA ALA A 37 21.41 -35.96 -19.25
C ALA A 37 22.53 -34.99 -19.62
N SER A 38 22.23 -33.67 -19.71
CA SER A 38 23.18 -32.61 -20.06
C SER A 38 22.71 -31.28 -19.49
N ASP A 39 23.65 -30.47 -19.02
CA ASP A 39 23.41 -29.11 -18.55
C ASP A 39 23.19 -28.10 -19.71
N LEU A 40 23.38 -28.54 -20.95
CA LEU A 40 23.26 -27.67 -22.14
C LEU A 40 21.82 -27.22 -22.40
N LEU A 41 20.80 -27.95 -21.89
CA LEU A 41 19.39 -27.61 -22.10
C LEU A 41 18.87 -26.59 -21.10
N GLY A 42 19.52 -26.45 -19.93
CA GLY A 42 19.10 -25.52 -18.88
C GLY A 42 17.58 -25.54 -18.59
N PRO A 43 16.96 -24.37 -18.39
CA PRO A 43 15.53 -24.27 -18.12
C PRO A 43 14.64 -24.39 -19.38
N ASP A 44 15.22 -24.45 -20.59
CA ASP A 44 14.49 -24.34 -21.86
C ASP A 44 13.68 -25.61 -22.20
N ASN A 45 14.05 -26.75 -21.60
CA ASN A 45 13.33 -28.01 -21.80
C ASN A 45 13.22 -28.81 -20.50
N LEU A 46 12.30 -28.42 -19.62
CA LEU A 46 12.06 -29.14 -18.36
C LEU A 46 11.60 -30.58 -18.57
N GLY A 47 11.00 -30.91 -19.71
CA GLY A 47 10.55 -32.25 -20.04
C GLY A 47 11.69 -33.25 -20.27
N ALA A 48 12.92 -32.79 -20.51
CA ALA A 48 14.08 -33.65 -20.71
C ALA A 48 14.67 -34.26 -19.42
N GLY A 49 14.26 -33.78 -18.24
CA GLY A 49 14.64 -34.37 -16.95
C GLY A 49 13.93 -35.70 -16.71
N THR A 50 14.61 -36.60 -15.97
CA THR A 50 14.11 -37.96 -15.69
C THR A 50 13.61 -38.14 -14.28
N TYR A 51 13.41 -37.05 -13.53
CA TYR A 51 12.84 -37.13 -12.19
C TYR A 51 11.38 -37.59 -12.21
N ASN A 52 11.11 -38.70 -11.57
CA ASN A 52 9.77 -39.26 -11.50
C ASN A 52 9.11 -38.89 -10.17
N SER A 53 8.28 -37.84 -10.19
CA SER A 53 7.58 -37.35 -9.01
C SER A 53 6.57 -38.36 -8.42
N GLU A 54 6.03 -39.25 -9.23
CA GLU A 54 5.09 -40.28 -8.75
C GLU A 54 5.81 -41.34 -7.91
N VAL A 55 6.99 -41.77 -8.32
CA VAL A 55 7.79 -42.77 -7.59
C VAL A 55 8.40 -42.18 -6.33
N GLU A 56 8.86 -40.92 -6.37
CA GLU A 56 9.48 -40.26 -5.23
C GLU A 56 8.49 -39.51 -4.33
N GLY A 57 7.20 -39.56 -4.65
CA GLY A 57 6.12 -38.94 -3.87
C GLY A 57 6.11 -37.43 -3.84
N ARG A 58 6.84 -36.77 -4.75
CA ARG A 58 6.91 -35.32 -4.85
C ARG A 58 6.35 -34.84 -6.18
N LEU A 59 5.56 -33.77 -6.13
CA LEU A 59 5.13 -33.06 -7.34
C LEU A 59 6.16 -32.02 -7.72
N GLY A 60 6.68 -32.11 -8.97
CA GLY A 60 7.57 -31.10 -9.54
C GLY A 60 6.84 -29.88 -10.09
N MET A 61 5.59 -29.63 -9.67
CA MET A 61 4.79 -28.49 -10.12
C MET A 61 3.91 -27.93 -9.00
N GLY A 62 3.67 -26.66 -9.07
CA GLY A 62 2.76 -25.95 -8.17
C GLY A 62 2.14 -24.73 -8.82
N SER A 63 1.05 -24.27 -8.25
CA SER A 63 0.44 -23.02 -8.66
C SER A 63 -0.11 -22.29 -7.43
N TYR A 64 -0.18 -20.98 -7.54
CA TYR A 64 -0.78 -20.13 -6.52
C TYR A 64 -1.60 -19.02 -7.15
N ARG A 65 -2.58 -18.55 -6.41
CA ARG A 65 -3.34 -17.34 -6.73
C ARG A 65 -3.73 -16.64 -5.45
N ASN A 66 -3.31 -15.38 -5.34
CA ASN A 66 -3.66 -14.49 -4.25
C ASN A 66 -4.36 -13.28 -4.81
N ASP A 67 -5.40 -12.81 -4.12
CA ASP A 67 -6.06 -11.58 -4.49
C ASP A 67 -6.29 -10.66 -3.29
N SER A 68 -6.43 -9.39 -3.57
CA SER A 68 -6.83 -8.40 -2.58
C SER A 68 -7.59 -7.23 -3.22
N LYS A 69 -8.46 -6.62 -2.42
CA LYS A 69 -9.29 -5.48 -2.82
C LYS A 69 -9.01 -4.31 -1.90
N LEU A 70 -8.91 -3.13 -2.50
CA LEU A 70 -8.68 -1.88 -1.81
C LEU A 70 -9.70 -0.85 -2.29
N ILE A 71 -10.39 -0.24 -1.34
CA ILE A 71 -11.41 0.79 -1.60
C ILE A 71 -11.00 2.02 -0.81
N ALA A 72 -11.04 3.21 -1.41
CA ALA A 72 -10.79 4.43 -0.69
C ALA A 72 -11.74 5.56 -1.08
N PHE A 73 -12.15 6.31 -0.07
CA PHE A 73 -12.77 7.63 -0.19
C PHE A 73 -11.77 8.66 0.29
N PHE A 74 -11.59 9.72 -0.45
CA PHE A 74 -10.62 10.75 -0.07
C PHE A 74 -11.14 12.14 -0.40
N GLY A 75 -10.71 13.09 0.42
CA GLY A 75 -11.00 14.49 0.23
C GLY A 75 -9.83 15.36 0.66
N ARG A 76 -9.70 16.52 0.01
CA ARG A 76 -8.73 17.56 0.35
C ARG A 76 -9.42 18.92 0.24
N LEU A 77 -9.21 19.74 1.24
CA LEU A 77 -9.58 21.14 1.28
C LEU A 77 -8.31 21.98 1.39
N SER A 78 -8.07 22.86 0.44
CA SER A 78 -6.96 23.80 0.49
C SER A 78 -7.50 25.21 0.54
N TYR A 79 -6.94 26.02 1.41
CA TYR A 79 -7.27 27.41 1.61
C TYR A 79 -6.03 28.27 1.52
N ASN A 80 -6.14 29.35 0.78
CA ASN A 80 -5.12 30.39 0.66
C ASN A 80 -5.80 31.75 0.91
N PHE A 81 -5.19 32.52 1.80
CA PHE A 81 -5.61 33.87 2.11
C PHE A 81 -4.51 34.87 1.79
N ARG A 82 -4.77 35.79 0.86
CA ARG A 82 -3.87 36.86 0.43
C ARG A 82 -2.49 36.38 -0.05
N ASP A 83 -2.37 35.14 -0.51
CA ASP A 83 -1.09 34.50 -0.83
C ASP A 83 -0.06 34.54 0.31
N LYS A 84 -0.52 34.80 1.52
CA LYS A 84 0.28 34.85 2.77
C LYS A 84 0.06 33.61 3.63
N TYR A 85 -1.20 33.22 3.83
CA TYR A 85 -1.56 32.14 4.75
C TYR A 85 -2.15 30.98 3.96
N PHE A 86 -1.56 29.82 4.15
CA PHE A 86 -1.93 28.59 3.48
C PHE A 86 -2.34 27.55 4.51
N ALA A 87 -3.44 26.87 4.27
CA ALA A 87 -3.87 25.74 5.07
C ALA A 87 -4.40 24.64 4.15
N THR A 88 -4.06 23.40 4.45
CA THR A 88 -4.62 22.25 3.74
C THR A 88 -5.03 21.19 4.75
N PHE A 89 -6.20 20.64 4.57
CA PHE A 89 -6.69 19.46 5.27
C PHE A 89 -6.99 18.37 4.27
N SER A 90 -6.56 17.15 4.54
CA SER A 90 -6.92 15.99 3.75
C SER A 90 -7.30 14.82 4.64
N LEU A 91 -8.23 14.01 4.16
CA LEU A 91 -8.65 12.77 4.78
C LEU A 91 -8.74 11.68 3.72
N ARG A 92 -8.12 10.54 4.00
CA ARG A 92 -8.30 9.30 3.26
C ARG A 92 -8.91 8.26 4.19
N HIS A 93 -10.06 7.72 3.82
CA HIS A 93 -10.71 6.61 4.50
C HIS A 93 -10.66 5.40 3.59
N GLU A 94 -9.94 4.37 4.00
CA GLU A 94 -9.54 3.26 3.14
C GLU A 94 -9.82 1.91 3.77
N GLY A 95 -10.39 1.00 2.98
CA GLY A 95 -10.71 -0.36 3.39
C GLY A 95 -9.96 -1.38 2.53
N SER A 96 -9.33 -2.36 3.19
CA SER A 96 -8.61 -3.45 2.54
C SER A 96 -9.14 -4.81 2.94
N SER A 97 -9.22 -5.72 1.97
CA SER A 97 -9.64 -7.11 2.21
C SER A 97 -8.59 -7.93 2.96
N LYS A 98 -7.35 -7.46 3.07
CA LYS A 98 -6.25 -8.14 3.76
C LYS A 98 -6.43 -8.22 5.27
N PHE A 99 -7.18 -7.27 5.85
CA PHE A 99 -7.36 -7.15 7.29
C PHE A 99 -8.51 -8.00 7.85
N GLY A 100 -8.50 -8.19 9.16
CA GLY A 100 -9.58 -8.86 9.88
C GLY A 100 -10.92 -8.14 9.74
N VAL A 101 -12.02 -8.87 9.91
CA VAL A 101 -13.39 -8.41 9.64
C VAL A 101 -13.71 -7.06 10.28
N SER A 102 -13.29 -6.83 11.52
CA SER A 102 -13.57 -5.61 12.27
C SER A 102 -12.55 -4.48 12.02
N ASN A 103 -11.46 -4.73 11.29
CA ASN A 103 -10.34 -3.81 11.16
C ASN A 103 -10.00 -3.45 9.70
N LYS A 104 -10.91 -3.74 8.77
CA LYS A 104 -10.69 -3.51 7.33
C LYS A 104 -10.47 -2.04 6.99
N TRP A 105 -11.11 -1.13 7.73
CA TRP A 105 -11.11 0.30 7.45
C TRP A 105 -10.10 1.06 8.30
N GLY A 106 -9.38 1.98 7.66
CA GLY A 106 -8.48 2.93 8.29
C GLY A 106 -8.76 4.36 7.84
N SER A 107 -8.56 5.32 8.76
CA SER A 107 -8.65 6.75 8.44
C SER A 107 -7.27 7.37 8.60
N PHE A 108 -6.86 8.14 7.61
CA PHE A 108 -5.55 8.74 7.45
C PHE A 108 -5.69 10.24 7.19
N PRO A 109 -5.85 11.04 8.26
CA PRO A 109 -5.89 12.50 8.15
C PRO A 109 -4.51 13.09 7.95
N ALA A 110 -4.44 14.22 7.26
CA ALA A 110 -3.26 15.07 7.22
C ALA A 110 -3.67 16.54 7.20
N VAL A 111 -2.84 17.38 7.83
CA VAL A 111 -3.02 18.82 7.89
C VAL A 111 -1.68 19.49 7.61
N SER A 112 -1.70 20.60 6.88
CA SER A 112 -0.54 21.44 6.69
C SER A 112 -0.93 22.92 6.81
N ALA A 113 0.02 23.73 7.28
CA ALA A 113 -0.09 25.18 7.33
C ALA A 113 1.19 25.80 6.79
N GLY A 114 1.05 26.95 6.16
CA GLY A 114 2.17 27.74 5.65
C GLY A 114 1.91 29.23 5.86
N TRP A 115 2.95 29.96 6.18
CA TRP A 115 2.92 31.40 6.33
C TRP A 115 4.07 32.02 5.53
N ARG A 116 3.73 32.79 4.51
CA ARG A 116 4.69 33.56 3.72
C ARG A 116 4.96 34.89 4.42
N ILE A 117 6.00 34.91 5.23
CA ILE A 117 6.39 36.02 6.08
C ILE A 117 6.90 37.17 5.23
N SER A 118 7.54 36.89 4.08
CA SER A 118 8.02 37.93 3.14
C SER A 118 6.94 38.87 2.61
N GLU A 119 5.67 38.45 2.65
CA GLU A 119 4.54 39.29 2.23
C GLU A 119 3.98 40.15 3.38
N GLU A 120 4.52 40.06 4.59
CA GLU A 120 4.09 40.89 5.71
C GLU A 120 4.73 42.28 5.67
N ASP A 121 3.98 43.29 6.06
CA ASP A 121 4.40 44.71 5.97
C ASP A 121 5.70 45.01 6.74
N PHE A 122 6.00 44.25 7.79
CA PHE A 122 7.20 44.42 8.59
C PHE A 122 8.48 43.82 7.96
N ILE A 123 8.36 42.95 6.96
CA ILE A 123 9.49 42.34 6.22
C ILE A 123 9.51 42.80 4.74
N LYS A 124 8.39 43.12 4.15
CA LYS A 124 8.25 43.44 2.72
C LYS A 124 9.20 44.53 2.19
N ASN A 125 9.65 45.41 3.09
CA ASN A 125 10.58 46.50 2.75
C ASN A 125 12.06 46.09 2.83
N ILE A 126 12.36 44.84 3.23
CA ILE A 126 13.74 44.36 3.36
C ILE A 126 14.17 43.81 1.99
N GLN A 127 14.89 44.63 1.22
CA GLN A 127 15.21 44.38 -0.18
C GLN A 127 16.00 43.09 -0.47
N TRP A 128 16.74 42.58 0.49
CA TRP A 128 17.56 41.37 0.30
C TRP A 128 16.81 40.06 0.59
N ILE A 129 15.59 40.12 1.13
CA ILE A 129 14.72 38.95 1.34
C ILE A 129 13.72 38.90 0.20
N SER A 130 13.89 37.97 -0.73
CA SER A 130 12.94 37.81 -1.84
C SER A 130 11.79 36.84 -1.49
N ASP A 131 12.03 35.80 -0.72
CA ASP A 131 10.97 34.92 -0.17
C ASP A 131 11.39 34.40 1.21
N LEU A 132 10.44 34.41 2.13
CA LEU A 132 10.56 33.79 3.45
C LEU A 132 9.23 33.17 3.80
N LYS A 133 9.21 31.84 3.90
CA LYS A 133 8.01 31.08 4.21
C LYS A 133 8.29 30.06 5.30
N LEU A 134 7.47 30.09 6.35
CA LEU A 134 7.40 29.05 7.37
C LEU A 134 6.32 28.05 6.99
N ARG A 135 6.60 26.76 7.14
CA ARG A 135 5.62 25.71 6.88
C ARG A 135 5.70 24.60 7.92
N GLY A 136 4.56 23.97 8.17
CA GLY A 136 4.49 22.80 9.04
C GLY A 136 3.39 21.87 8.57
N ASP A 137 3.58 20.59 8.78
CA ASP A 137 2.59 19.57 8.47
C ASP A 137 2.58 18.44 9.49
N PHE A 138 1.44 17.80 9.58
CA PHE A 138 1.23 16.57 10.32
C PHE A 138 0.38 15.63 9.47
N GLY A 139 0.75 14.35 9.41
CA GLY A 139 -0.01 13.35 8.67
C GLY A 139 0.06 11.98 9.31
N VAL A 140 -1.03 11.23 9.12
CA VAL A 140 -1.11 9.81 9.47
C VAL A 140 -1.11 9.01 8.18
N THR A 141 -0.20 8.04 8.08
CA THR A 141 -0.11 7.10 6.97
C THR A 141 -0.51 5.69 7.41
N GLY A 142 -1.07 4.91 6.48
CA GLY A 142 -1.40 3.51 6.69
C GLY A 142 -0.50 2.61 5.86
N ASN A 143 -0.09 1.48 6.45
CA ASN A 143 0.64 0.43 5.75
C ASN A 143 -0.17 -0.87 5.78
N GLN A 144 -0.23 -1.56 4.62
CA GLN A 144 -0.86 -2.87 4.43
C GLN A 144 0.07 -3.85 3.69
N GLU A 145 1.37 -3.61 3.74
CA GLU A 145 2.35 -4.36 2.96
C GLU A 145 2.69 -5.70 3.64
N PHE A 146 1.74 -6.63 3.52
CA PHE A 146 1.88 -8.03 3.89
C PHE A 146 1.03 -8.88 2.94
N ASP A 147 1.25 -10.19 2.97
CA ASP A 147 0.56 -11.14 2.09
C ASP A 147 -0.95 -11.15 2.29
N SER A 148 -1.70 -11.47 1.23
CA SER A 148 -3.14 -11.69 1.31
C SER A 148 -3.47 -12.85 2.26
N TYR A 149 -4.68 -12.83 2.81
CA TYR A 149 -5.26 -13.89 3.66
C TYR A 149 -4.60 -14.12 5.03
N LYS A 150 -3.62 -13.31 5.46
CA LYS A 150 -2.99 -13.42 6.79
C LYS A 150 -3.96 -13.25 7.96
N SER A 151 -5.15 -12.70 7.72
CA SER A 151 -6.22 -12.62 8.73
C SER A 151 -7.02 -13.92 8.87
N LEU A 152 -6.85 -14.90 7.96
CA LEU A 152 -7.61 -16.13 7.91
C LEU A 152 -6.79 -17.34 8.40
N ALA A 153 -7.49 -18.37 8.87
CA ALA A 153 -6.87 -19.69 9.00
C ALA A 153 -6.73 -20.30 7.62
N LEU A 154 -5.51 -20.67 7.25
CA LEU A 154 -5.23 -21.28 5.97
C LEU A 154 -4.93 -22.77 6.16
N MET A 155 -5.39 -23.56 5.19
CA MET A 155 -5.05 -24.98 5.10
C MET A 155 -4.09 -25.20 3.94
N GLN A 156 -3.21 -26.16 4.10
CA GLN A 156 -2.32 -26.63 3.03
C GLN A 156 -2.27 -28.15 2.97
N ALA A 157 -1.92 -28.65 1.79
CA ALA A 157 -1.59 -30.05 1.65
C ALA A 157 -0.19 -30.30 2.23
N TYR A 158 -0.08 -31.32 3.02
CA TYR A 158 1.19 -31.85 3.52
C TYR A 158 1.66 -33.04 2.68
N ASP A 159 2.77 -33.66 3.10
CA ASP A 159 3.32 -34.85 2.48
C ASP A 159 2.34 -36.03 2.50
N LEU A 160 2.64 -37.03 1.69
CA LEU A 160 1.83 -38.21 1.56
C LEU A 160 1.79 -38.99 2.86
N ILE A 161 0.62 -39.38 3.30
CA ILE A 161 0.39 -40.29 4.44
C ILE A 161 -0.01 -41.63 3.88
N TYR A 162 0.68 -42.69 4.32
CA TYR A 162 0.28 -44.06 3.97
C TYR A 162 -0.92 -44.48 4.81
N TYR A 163 -2.03 -44.75 4.15
CA TYR A 163 -3.27 -45.18 4.80
C TYR A 163 -3.97 -46.25 3.98
N ASN A 164 -4.29 -47.37 4.63
CA ASN A 164 -5.03 -48.47 4.01
C ASN A 164 -4.46 -48.95 2.67
N GLY A 165 -3.14 -49.14 2.59
CA GLY A 165 -2.46 -49.64 1.39
C GLY A 165 -2.19 -48.60 0.31
N THR A 166 -2.54 -47.34 0.51
CA THR A 166 -2.41 -46.27 -0.48
C THR A 166 -1.81 -45.01 0.15
N TYR A 167 -1.04 -44.24 -0.64
CA TYR A 167 -0.56 -42.90 -0.25
C TYR A 167 -1.63 -41.88 -0.55
N ILE A 168 -2.06 -41.12 0.49
CA ILE A 168 -3.01 -40.03 0.37
C ILE A 168 -2.37 -38.74 0.85
N LYS A 169 -2.76 -37.60 0.26
CA LYS A 169 -2.32 -36.29 0.76
C LYS A 169 -3.01 -35.93 2.06
N GLY A 170 -2.20 -35.65 3.07
CA GLY A 170 -2.68 -35.03 4.31
C GLY A 170 -3.02 -33.55 4.12
N TRP A 171 -4.01 -33.06 4.86
CA TRP A 171 -4.36 -31.65 4.91
C TRP A 171 -4.34 -31.17 6.35
N GLY A 172 -3.83 -29.96 6.56
CA GLY A 172 -3.80 -29.36 7.89
C GLY A 172 -3.65 -27.84 7.82
N PHE A 173 -3.71 -27.21 8.97
CA PHE A 173 -3.56 -25.76 9.07
C PHE A 173 -2.12 -25.35 8.77
N SER A 174 -1.93 -24.39 7.86
CA SER A 174 -0.64 -23.75 7.59
C SER A 174 -0.46 -22.45 8.39
N SER A 175 -1.55 -21.81 8.78
CA SER A 175 -1.53 -20.62 9.64
C SER A 175 -2.79 -20.52 10.49
N ASN A 176 -2.64 -19.93 11.68
CA ASN A 176 -3.77 -19.58 12.52
C ASN A 176 -4.43 -18.30 12.02
N ALA A 177 -5.74 -18.18 12.26
CA ALA A 177 -6.44 -16.93 11.99
C ALA A 177 -5.93 -15.78 12.87
N ASN A 178 -5.79 -14.61 12.28
CA ASN A 178 -5.56 -13.36 13.02
C ASN A 178 -6.69 -12.36 12.72
N PRO A 179 -7.88 -12.50 13.33
CA PRO A 179 -9.02 -11.63 13.10
C PRO A 179 -8.77 -10.19 13.55
N ASN A 180 -7.78 -9.97 14.40
CA ASN A 180 -7.40 -8.66 14.92
C ASN A 180 -6.36 -7.92 14.06
N LEU A 181 -5.93 -8.52 12.94
CA LEU A 181 -4.99 -7.89 12.02
C LEU A 181 -5.57 -6.55 11.53
N LYS A 182 -4.82 -5.47 11.71
CA LYS A 182 -5.24 -4.10 11.45
C LYS A 182 -4.16 -3.29 10.78
N TRP A 183 -4.53 -2.13 10.25
CA TRP A 183 -3.62 -1.15 9.67
C TRP A 183 -2.49 -0.78 10.65
N GLU A 184 -1.27 -0.85 10.16
CA GLU A 184 -0.14 -0.19 10.79
C GLU A 184 -0.23 1.30 10.47
N LYS A 185 -0.09 2.16 11.50
CA LYS A 185 -0.23 3.61 11.35
C LYS A 185 1.07 4.31 11.70
N GLY A 186 1.65 5.00 10.72
CA GLY A 186 2.73 5.95 10.90
C GLY A 186 2.20 7.34 11.17
N LYS A 187 2.81 8.08 12.11
CA LYS A 187 2.54 9.49 12.36
C LYS A 187 3.78 10.29 12.02
N ASN A 188 3.64 11.24 11.13
CA ASN A 188 4.75 12.05 10.65
C ASN A 188 4.42 13.53 10.88
N TRP A 189 5.42 14.31 11.22
CA TRP A 189 5.33 15.76 11.30
C TRP A 189 6.61 16.39 10.75
N ASN A 190 6.48 17.54 10.12
CA ASN A 190 7.59 18.31 9.60
C ASN A 190 7.38 19.78 9.88
N ILE A 191 8.50 20.49 10.08
CA ILE A 191 8.58 21.93 10.12
C ILE A 191 9.69 22.34 9.18
N GLY A 192 9.45 23.35 8.35
CA GLY A 192 10.40 23.81 7.35
C GLY A 192 10.35 25.32 7.16
N VAL A 193 11.47 25.89 6.77
CA VAL A 193 11.61 27.28 6.36
C VAL A 193 12.14 27.30 4.94
N ASP A 194 11.44 27.98 4.06
CA ASP A 194 11.88 28.27 2.69
C ASP A 194 12.40 29.71 2.68
N PHE A 195 13.63 29.92 2.24
CA PHE A 195 14.29 31.21 2.26
C PHE A 195 15.02 31.47 0.95
N SER A 196 14.80 32.66 0.39
CA SER A 196 15.47 33.12 -0.84
C SER A 196 15.97 34.53 -0.66
N MET A 197 17.17 34.78 -1.18
CA MET A 197 17.83 36.09 -1.22
C MET A 197 17.99 36.54 -2.68
N PHE A 198 17.78 37.85 -2.97
CA PHE A 198 17.92 38.56 -4.27
C PHE A 198 16.94 38.13 -5.35
#